data_3790d4ce0f1898010e2f9fffc83bb68e
#
_entry.id   3790d4ce0f1898010e2f9fffc83bb68e
#
_cell.length_a   1.000
_cell.length_b   1.000
_cell.length_c   1.000
_cell.angle_alpha   90.00
_cell.angle_beta   90.00
_cell.angle_gamma   90.00
#
_symmetry.space_group_name_H-M   'P 1'
#
loop_
_entity.id
_entity.type
_entity.pdbx_description
1 polymer ?
#
loop_
_entity_poly.entity_id
_entity_poly.type
_entity_poly.pdbx_seq_one_letter_code
_entity_poly.pdbx_strand_id
1 'polypeptide(L)'
;MDDWIGPIPRFPDKLFECTFCIKRAMVDTIINHLAKSDRFWRQTVCRAGKPSISPHIKFLCAQKMLYYGVSAGAFINYFQMGETTSRRCLSKLTQGMVDCNTLANVCLGKPTKSDARNIARLHEKVHKIRGMMGLLDVTKVHWKNCPTAWKGQFQGREKYAGLGLEAVVDNNLWFWHAAFGFLGTLNDINIWECSSLFESMINGELEKLDFDYVADRE
;
A
#
# COMPACT_ATOMS: atom_id res chain seq x y z
N MET A 1 22.29 8.93 10.93
CA MET A 1 21.50 8.62 9.70
C MET A 1 22.36 8.63 8.44
N ASP A 2 23.47 9.32 8.45
CA ASP A 2 24.39 9.35 7.31
C ASP A 2 24.90 7.96 6.91
N ASP A 3 25.01 7.04 7.88
CA ASP A 3 25.34 5.63 7.62
C ASP A 3 24.31 4.91 6.73
N TRP A 4 23.06 5.39 6.71
CA TRP A 4 21.97 4.79 5.93
C TRP A 4 21.71 5.51 4.62
N ILE A 5 21.80 6.86 4.58
CA ILE A 5 21.37 7.70 3.45
C ILE A 5 22.40 8.80 3.14
N GLY A 6 23.66 8.59 3.40
CA GLY A 6 24.73 9.52 3.01
C GLY A 6 25.14 9.31 1.54
N PRO A 7 25.99 10.21 1.02
CA PRO A 7 26.59 10.05 -0.32
C PRO A 7 27.37 8.74 -0.46
N ILE A 8 27.94 8.24 0.65
CA ILE A 8 28.58 6.93 0.74
C ILE A 8 27.99 6.23 1.97
N PRO A 9 26.88 5.48 1.80
CA PRO A 9 26.23 4.81 2.91
C PRO A 9 27.10 3.68 3.44
N ARG A 10 27.25 3.61 4.76
CA ARG A 10 28.02 2.57 5.44
C ARG A 10 27.37 1.19 5.33
N PHE A 11 26.02 1.14 5.34
CA PHE A 11 25.26 -0.11 5.30
C PHE A 11 24.88 -0.47 3.87
N PRO A 12 24.99 -1.77 3.48
CA PRO A 12 24.64 -2.24 2.15
C PRO A 12 23.11 -2.14 1.91
N ASP A 13 22.74 -2.08 0.62
CA ASP A 13 21.33 -1.95 0.20
C ASP A 13 20.43 -3.06 0.74
N LYS A 14 20.91 -4.30 0.79
CA LYS A 14 20.16 -5.43 1.32
C LYS A 14 19.79 -5.23 2.80
N LEU A 15 20.71 -4.70 3.61
CA LEU A 15 20.44 -4.42 5.01
C LEU A 15 19.47 -3.25 5.17
N PHE A 16 19.59 -2.24 4.31
CA PHE A 16 18.64 -1.12 4.27
C PHE A 16 17.23 -1.62 3.97
N GLU A 17 17.08 -2.44 2.91
CA GLU A 17 15.79 -3.02 2.51
C GLU A 17 15.19 -3.89 3.62
N CYS A 18 15.97 -4.73 4.27
CA CYS A 18 15.51 -5.51 5.43
C CYS A 18 15.07 -4.63 6.61
N THR A 19 15.74 -3.49 6.83
CA THR A 19 15.49 -2.62 8.00
C THR A 19 14.30 -1.69 7.79
N PHE A 20 14.11 -1.19 6.58
CA PHE A 20 13.08 -0.19 6.25
C PHE A 20 11.99 -0.72 5.32
N CYS A 21 12.12 -1.95 4.82
CA CYS A 21 11.18 -2.63 3.91
C CYS A 21 10.86 -1.81 2.65
N ILE A 22 11.87 -1.12 2.16
CA ILE A 22 11.83 -0.34 0.93
C ILE A 22 13.23 -0.28 0.32
N LYS A 23 13.32 -0.31 -1.01
CA LYS A 23 14.60 -0.12 -1.71
C LYS A 23 15.08 1.32 -1.55
N ARG A 24 16.38 1.51 -1.25
CA ARG A 24 16.95 2.86 -1.05
C ARG A 24 16.68 3.78 -2.24
N ALA A 25 16.84 3.30 -3.46
CA ALA A 25 16.59 4.07 -4.67
C ALA A 25 15.13 4.58 -4.80
N MET A 26 14.16 3.92 -4.18
CA MET A 26 12.76 4.36 -4.18
C MET A 26 12.52 5.51 -3.21
N VAL A 27 13.31 5.61 -2.13
CA VAL A 27 13.13 6.65 -1.10
C VAL A 27 13.25 8.05 -1.71
N ASP A 28 14.30 8.29 -2.48
CA ASP A 28 14.51 9.59 -3.14
C ASP A 28 13.40 9.89 -4.15
N THR A 29 12.98 8.91 -4.91
CA THR A 29 11.90 9.05 -5.89
C THR A 29 10.60 9.49 -5.20
N ILE A 30 10.22 8.81 -4.12
CA ILE A 30 9.00 9.12 -3.37
C ILE A 30 9.11 10.48 -2.70
N ILE A 31 10.21 10.78 -2.01
CA ILE A 31 10.41 12.08 -1.36
C ILE A 31 10.34 13.21 -2.38
N ASN A 32 10.95 13.07 -3.55
CA ASN A 32 10.90 14.06 -4.61
C ASN A 32 9.47 14.29 -5.13
N HIS A 33 8.65 13.23 -5.23
CA HIS A 33 7.24 13.38 -5.58
C HIS A 33 6.47 14.11 -4.49
N LEU A 34 6.62 13.70 -3.22
CA LEU A 34 5.96 14.33 -2.09
C LEU A 34 6.37 15.81 -1.91
N ALA A 35 7.64 16.13 -2.17
CA ALA A 35 8.16 17.49 -2.08
C ALA A 35 7.60 18.45 -3.15
N LYS A 36 7.05 17.94 -4.25
CA LYS A 36 6.36 18.78 -5.26
C LYS A 36 5.06 19.35 -4.71
N SER A 37 4.30 18.54 -3.98
CA SER A 37 2.98 18.90 -3.44
C SER A 37 3.02 19.52 -2.04
N ASP A 38 3.93 19.07 -1.17
CA ASP A 38 3.98 19.55 0.22
C ASP A 38 5.40 19.98 0.64
N ARG A 39 5.49 21.26 1.06
CA ARG A 39 6.74 21.85 1.62
C ARG A 39 7.27 21.07 2.83
N PHE A 40 6.44 20.32 3.52
CA PHE A 40 6.87 19.49 4.64
C PHE A 40 8.01 18.54 4.28
N TRP A 41 8.05 18.06 3.05
CA TRP A 41 9.04 17.13 2.51
C TRP A 41 10.28 17.81 1.92
N ARG A 42 10.42 19.13 2.09
CA ARG A 42 11.59 19.87 1.63
C ARG A 42 12.53 20.15 2.81
N GLN A 43 13.83 20.17 2.52
CA GLN A 43 14.81 20.66 3.49
C GLN A 43 14.64 22.19 3.64
N THR A 44 14.45 22.64 4.85
CA THR A 44 14.29 24.06 5.19
C THR A 44 15.25 24.45 6.29
N VAL A 45 15.53 25.74 6.39
CA VAL A 45 16.37 26.31 7.46
C VAL A 45 15.47 27.16 8.34
N CYS A 46 15.59 27.03 9.68
CA CYS A 46 14.86 27.87 10.62
C CYS A 46 15.47 29.27 10.71
N ARG A 47 14.77 30.20 11.40
CA ARG A 47 15.28 31.58 11.60
C ARG A 47 16.67 31.65 12.28
N ALA A 48 17.02 30.65 13.07
CA ALA A 48 18.32 30.55 13.73
C ALA A 48 19.41 29.91 12.85
N GLY A 49 19.19 29.76 11.53
CA GLY A 49 20.18 29.16 10.63
C GLY A 49 20.33 27.64 10.72
N LYS A 50 19.56 26.97 11.59
CA LYS A 50 19.64 25.51 11.75
C LYS A 50 18.78 24.80 10.70
N PRO A 51 19.30 23.72 10.09
CA PRO A 51 18.51 22.93 9.15
C PRO A 51 17.37 22.21 9.88
N SER A 52 16.24 22.10 9.19
CA SER A 52 15.11 21.29 9.68
C SER A 52 15.48 19.79 9.66
N ILE A 53 14.65 18.96 10.30
CA ILE A 53 14.78 17.51 10.20
C ILE A 53 14.76 17.12 8.72
N SER A 54 15.72 16.30 8.29
CA SER A 54 15.87 15.86 6.92
C SER A 54 14.58 15.17 6.41
N PRO A 55 14.14 15.40 5.17
CA PRO A 55 13.04 14.69 4.56
C PRO A 55 13.19 13.16 4.62
N HIS A 56 14.40 12.66 4.46
CA HIS A 56 14.71 11.23 4.56
C HIS A 56 14.44 10.68 5.96
N ILE A 57 14.85 11.39 7.02
CA ILE A 57 14.58 10.98 8.39
C ILE A 57 13.08 10.96 8.65
N LYS A 58 12.33 11.98 8.19
CA LYS A 58 10.88 12.04 8.31
C LYS A 58 10.22 10.86 7.60
N PHE A 59 10.65 10.56 6.37
CA PHE A 59 10.14 9.46 5.56
C PHE A 59 10.41 8.10 6.22
N LEU A 60 11.65 7.82 6.59
CA LEU A 60 12.03 6.55 7.20
C LEU A 60 11.38 6.31 8.56
N CYS A 61 11.16 7.37 9.34
CA CYS A 61 10.41 7.28 10.59
C CYS A 61 8.97 6.83 10.32
N ALA A 62 8.28 7.49 9.38
CA ALA A 62 6.91 7.15 9.01
C ALA A 62 6.82 5.74 8.42
N GLN A 63 7.76 5.37 7.54
CA GLN A 63 7.84 4.04 6.93
C GLN A 63 8.03 2.95 7.98
N LYS A 64 8.92 3.17 8.95
CA LYS A 64 9.12 2.22 10.05
C LYS A 64 7.88 2.05 10.93
N MET A 65 7.18 3.14 11.21
CA MET A 65 5.92 3.08 11.96
C MET A 65 4.85 2.28 11.22
N LEU A 66 4.71 2.46 9.90
CA LEU A 66 3.79 1.69 9.06
C LEU A 66 4.14 0.21 9.07
N TYR A 67 5.39 -0.11 8.81
CA TYR A 67 5.83 -1.50 8.67
C TYR A 67 5.72 -2.28 9.97
N TYR A 68 6.18 -1.72 11.08
CA TYR A 68 6.15 -2.40 12.39
C TYR A 68 4.80 -2.27 13.10
N GLY A 69 3.88 -1.42 12.64
CA GLY A 69 2.59 -1.21 13.27
C GLY A 69 2.70 -0.68 14.71
N VAL A 70 3.73 0.12 15.00
CA VAL A 70 4.02 0.62 16.34
C VAL A 70 3.70 2.09 16.51
N SER A 71 3.56 2.51 17.78
CA SER A 71 3.30 3.92 18.11
C SER A 71 4.48 4.82 17.76
N ALA A 72 4.20 6.11 17.59
CA ALA A 72 5.22 7.11 17.33
C ALA A 72 6.31 7.20 18.42
N GLY A 73 5.97 6.82 19.65
CA GLY A 73 6.91 6.78 20.78
C GLY A 73 8.02 5.74 20.65
N ALA A 74 7.78 4.66 19.90
CA ALA A 74 8.72 3.54 19.80
C ALA A 74 10.08 3.91 19.18
N PHE A 75 10.11 4.94 18.34
CA PHE A 75 11.32 5.31 17.60
C PHE A 75 11.89 6.70 17.95
N ILE A 76 11.45 7.32 19.06
CA ILE A 76 11.93 8.66 19.48
C ILE A 76 13.45 8.69 19.57
N ASN A 77 14.04 7.73 20.27
CA ASN A 77 15.49 7.67 20.47
C ASN A 77 16.25 7.31 19.18
N TYR A 78 15.65 6.49 18.32
CA TYR A 78 16.29 6.05 17.08
C TYR A 78 16.39 7.20 16.05
N PHE A 79 15.33 7.98 15.89
CA PHE A 79 15.30 9.10 14.94
C PHE A 79 15.59 10.45 15.60
N GLN A 80 15.71 10.49 16.94
CA GLN A 80 15.86 11.72 17.75
C GLN A 80 14.79 12.77 17.39
N MET A 81 13.55 12.31 17.25
CA MET A 81 12.43 13.11 16.82
C MET A 81 11.25 12.92 17.78
N GLY A 82 10.66 14.04 18.24
CA GLY A 82 9.54 13.99 19.17
C GLY A 82 8.31 13.28 18.59
N GLU A 83 7.52 12.66 19.45
CA GLU A 83 6.37 11.84 19.11
C GLU A 83 5.36 12.57 18.22
N THR A 84 5.03 13.83 18.53
CA THR A 84 4.11 14.65 17.73
C THR A 84 4.61 14.83 16.31
N THR A 85 5.93 15.04 16.13
CA THR A 85 6.54 15.16 14.80
C THR A 85 6.50 13.84 14.07
N SER A 86 6.76 12.72 14.75
CA SER A 86 6.69 11.38 14.17
C SER A 86 5.27 11.04 13.69
N ARG A 87 4.24 11.34 14.48
CA ARG A 87 2.83 11.20 14.06
C ARG A 87 2.50 12.05 12.84
N ARG A 88 3.01 13.29 12.84
CA ARG A 88 2.83 14.18 11.69
C ARG A 88 3.51 13.64 10.43
N CYS A 89 4.70 13.05 10.57
CA CYS A 89 5.39 12.41 9.45
C CYS A 89 4.55 11.26 8.88
N LEU A 90 3.99 10.40 9.73
CA LEU A 90 3.11 9.32 9.32
C LEU A 90 1.87 9.83 8.58
N SER A 91 1.14 10.78 9.19
CA SER A 91 -0.07 11.38 8.56
C SER A 91 0.25 12.04 7.21
N LYS A 92 1.36 12.78 7.13
CA LYS A 92 1.79 13.43 5.88
C LYS A 92 2.26 12.45 4.82
N LEU A 93 2.86 11.32 5.21
CA LEU A 93 3.25 10.27 4.27
C LEU A 93 2.01 9.59 3.71
N THR A 94 1.11 9.11 4.56
CA THR A 94 -0.10 8.40 4.11
C THR A 94 -0.97 9.29 3.23
N GLN A 95 -1.22 10.54 3.66
CA GLN A 95 -1.97 11.50 2.86
C GLN A 95 -1.30 11.77 1.51
N GLY A 96 0.00 12.06 1.50
CA GLY A 96 0.73 12.37 0.28
C GLY A 96 0.82 11.19 -0.68
N MET A 97 0.83 9.95 -0.19
CA MET A 97 0.78 8.74 -1.03
C MET A 97 -0.60 8.58 -1.70
N VAL A 98 -1.67 8.84 -0.96
CA VAL A 98 -3.05 8.78 -1.50
C VAL A 98 -3.31 9.92 -2.49
N ASP A 99 -2.89 11.14 -2.16
CA ASP A 99 -3.10 12.32 -3.01
C ASP A 99 -2.23 12.30 -4.28
N CYS A 100 -1.21 11.45 -4.32
CA CYS A 100 -0.31 11.36 -5.46
C CYS A 100 -0.91 10.47 -6.57
N ASN A 101 -1.74 11.06 -7.43
CA ASN A 101 -2.36 10.36 -8.57
C ASN A 101 -1.35 9.59 -9.42
N THR A 102 -0.13 10.08 -9.57
CA THR A 102 0.93 9.38 -10.32
C THR A 102 1.31 8.06 -9.64
N LEU A 103 1.49 8.07 -8.32
CA LEU A 103 1.83 6.85 -7.57
C LEU A 103 0.63 5.90 -7.49
N ALA A 104 -0.57 6.43 -7.23
CA ALA A 104 -1.79 5.63 -7.19
C ALA A 104 -2.04 4.92 -8.53
N ASN A 105 -1.94 5.64 -9.65
CA ASN A 105 -2.15 5.07 -10.98
C ASN A 105 -1.06 4.06 -11.39
N VAL A 106 0.18 4.25 -10.92
CA VAL A 106 1.26 3.28 -11.20
C VAL A 106 1.13 2.04 -10.34
N CYS A 107 0.75 2.19 -9.06
CA CYS A 107 0.72 1.09 -8.11
C CYS A 107 -0.61 0.31 -8.09
N LEU A 108 -1.73 0.97 -8.42
CA LEU A 108 -3.09 0.41 -8.39
C LEU A 108 -3.87 0.74 -9.69
N GLY A 109 -3.15 1.03 -10.78
CA GLY A 109 -3.77 1.31 -12.07
C GLY A 109 -4.42 0.07 -12.70
N LYS A 110 -5.52 0.28 -13.43
CA LYS A 110 -6.13 -0.81 -14.22
C LYS A 110 -5.10 -1.37 -15.20
N PRO A 111 -5.02 -2.70 -15.38
CA PRO A 111 -4.09 -3.31 -16.32
C PRO A 111 -4.40 -2.85 -17.75
N THR A 112 -3.36 -2.56 -18.52
CA THR A 112 -3.52 -2.32 -19.96
C THR A 112 -3.86 -3.62 -20.69
N LYS A 113 -4.33 -3.53 -21.95
CA LYS A 113 -4.57 -4.72 -22.78
C LYS A 113 -3.35 -5.63 -22.90
N SER A 114 -2.16 -5.05 -22.92
CA SER A 114 -0.91 -5.80 -22.96
C SER A 114 -0.67 -6.55 -21.66
N ASP A 115 -0.86 -5.87 -20.52
CA ASP A 115 -0.70 -6.47 -19.19
C ASP A 115 -1.71 -7.61 -18.99
N ALA A 116 -2.97 -7.36 -19.31
CA ALA A 116 -4.04 -8.35 -19.23
C ALA A 116 -3.72 -9.62 -20.02
N ARG A 117 -3.26 -9.49 -21.28
CA ARG A 117 -2.84 -10.63 -22.10
C ARG A 117 -1.63 -11.37 -21.51
N ASN A 118 -0.67 -10.65 -20.99
CA ASN A 118 0.53 -11.24 -20.39
C ASN A 118 0.18 -12.01 -19.11
N ILE A 119 -0.67 -11.44 -18.25
CA ILE A 119 -1.18 -12.08 -17.03
C ILE A 119 -1.95 -13.36 -17.39
N ALA A 120 -2.90 -13.27 -18.33
CA ALA A 120 -3.70 -14.42 -18.73
C ALA A 120 -2.84 -15.55 -19.33
N ARG A 121 -1.85 -15.23 -20.18
CA ARG A 121 -0.91 -16.22 -20.73
C ARG A 121 -0.07 -16.89 -19.64
N LEU A 122 0.38 -16.12 -18.66
CA LEU A 122 1.17 -16.65 -17.56
C LEU A 122 0.34 -17.61 -16.71
N HIS A 123 -0.88 -17.22 -16.35
CA HIS A 123 -1.79 -18.09 -15.59
C HIS A 123 -2.22 -19.33 -16.38
N GLU A 124 -2.46 -19.23 -17.68
CA GLU A 124 -2.72 -20.39 -18.54
C GLU A 124 -1.52 -21.35 -18.55
N LYS A 125 -0.31 -20.83 -18.65
CA LYS A 125 0.91 -21.64 -18.65
C LYS A 125 1.14 -22.35 -17.31
N VAL A 126 0.95 -21.64 -16.19
CA VAL A 126 1.26 -22.15 -14.83
C VAL A 126 0.11 -22.94 -14.26
N HIS A 127 -1.11 -22.41 -14.33
CA HIS A 127 -2.30 -22.95 -13.65
C HIS A 127 -3.25 -23.68 -14.59
N LYS A 128 -3.01 -23.64 -15.92
CA LYS A 128 -3.88 -24.23 -16.96
C LYS A 128 -5.29 -23.62 -17.00
N ILE A 129 -5.46 -22.41 -16.48
CA ILE A 129 -6.74 -21.69 -16.46
C ILE A 129 -6.65 -20.57 -17.48
N ARG A 130 -7.42 -20.71 -18.58
CA ARG A 130 -7.51 -19.69 -19.63
C ARG A 130 -8.29 -18.48 -19.14
N GLY A 131 -7.83 -17.28 -19.52
CA GLY A 131 -8.50 -16.02 -19.18
C GLY A 131 -8.41 -15.58 -17.73
N MET A 132 -7.64 -16.27 -16.90
CA MET A 132 -7.41 -15.88 -15.51
C MET A 132 -6.58 -14.59 -15.44
N MET A 133 -7.16 -13.54 -14.86
CA MET A 133 -6.59 -12.21 -14.77
C MET A 133 -5.86 -11.93 -13.45
N GLY A 134 -6.03 -12.77 -12.46
CA GLY A 134 -5.44 -12.61 -11.14
C GLY A 134 -6.14 -13.42 -10.08
N LEU A 135 -5.70 -13.25 -8.85
CA LEU A 135 -6.24 -13.86 -7.66
C LEU A 135 -6.94 -12.78 -6.84
N LEU A 136 -8.23 -12.97 -6.60
CA LEU A 136 -9.02 -12.14 -5.71
C LEU A 136 -9.08 -12.79 -4.35
N ASP A 137 -8.76 -12.05 -3.31
CA ASP A 137 -8.93 -12.51 -1.93
C ASP A 137 -9.36 -11.37 -1.01
N VAL A 138 -10.00 -11.73 0.09
CA VAL A 138 -10.44 -10.80 1.14
C VAL A 138 -9.86 -11.24 2.48
N THR A 139 -9.16 -10.32 3.13
CA THR A 139 -8.64 -10.54 4.48
C THR A 139 -9.17 -9.50 5.45
N LYS A 140 -9.15 -9.81 6.75
CA LYS A 140 -9.59 -8.90 7.81
C LYS A 140 -8.40 -8.44 8.62
N VAL A 141 -8.17 -7.13 8.62
CA VAL A 141 -7.12 -6.47 9.41
C VAL A 141 -7.68 -6.12 10.78
N HIS A 142 -7.02 -6.60 11.85
CA HIS A 142 -7.44 -6.34 13.22
C HIS A 142 -7.39 -4.86 13.58
N TRP A 143 -8.54 -4.29 13.94
CA TRP A 143 -8.65 -2.91 14.43
C TRP A 143 -8.61 -2.86 15.96
N LYS A 144 -7.41 -2.87 16.53
CA LYS A 144 -7.19 -2.92 17.99
C LYS A 144 -7.88 -1.79 18.76
N ASN A 145 -7.90 -0.58 18.20
CA ASN A 145 -8.44 0.61 18.83
C ASN A 145 -9.84 0.98 18.28
N CYS A 146 -10.62 -0.02 17.86
CA CYS A 146 -11.98 0.20 17.41
C CYS A 146 -12.82 0.84 18.54
N PRO A 147 -13.48 2.00 18.28
CA PRO A 147 -14.38 2.60 19.26
C PRO A 147 -15.47 1.62 19.68
N THR A 148 -15.83 1.65 20.97
CA THR A 148 -16.83 0.71 21.53
C THR A 148 -18.18 0.79 20.81
N ALA A 149 -18.57 1.99 20.38
CA ALA A 149 -19.81 2.21 19.62
C ALA A 149 -19.83 1.50 18.26
N TRP A 150 -18.67 1.23 17.68
CA TRP A 150 -18.55 0.61 16.35
C TRP A 150 -18.23 -0.88 16.40
N LYS A 151 -17.84 -1.40 17.55
CA LYS A 151 -17.47 -2.82 17.68
C LYS A 151 -18.50 -3.77 17.10
N GLY A 152 -19.79 -3.52 17.31
CA GLY A 152 -20.86 -4.38 16.79
C GLY A 152 -20.88 -4.51 15.27
N GLN A 153 -20.50 -3.45 14.55
CA GLN A 153 -20.45 -3.45 13.09
C GLN A 153 -19.15 -4.06 12.54
N PHE A 154 -18.05 -3.95 13.28
CA PHE A 154 -16.74 -4.40 12.83
C PHE A 154 -16.32 -5.75 13.41
N GLN A 155 -17.00 -6.25 14.43
CA GLN A 155 -16.74 -7.56 15.04
C GLN A 155 -17.64 -8.62 14.41
N GLY A 156 -17.10 -9.32 13.41
CA GLY A 156 -17.77 -10.43 12.76
C GLY A 156 -17.51 -11.77 13.46
N ARG A 157 -17.31 -12.80 12.66
CA ARG A 157 -16.98 -14.17 13.09
C ARG A 157 -15.70 -14.23 13.91
N GLU A 158 -14.75 -13.36 13.57
CA GLU A 158 -13.55 -13.13 14.32
C GLU A 158 -13.89 -12.48 15.67
N LYS A 159 -13.30 -12.95 16.77
CA LYS A 159 -13.56 -12.41 18.12
C LYS A 159 -13.04 -11.00 18.37
N TYR A 160 -12.61 -10.31 17.29
CA TYR A 160 -12.08 -8.95 17.33
C TYR A 160 -12.74 -8.08 16.25
N ALA A 161 -12.70 -6.77 16.45
CA ALA A 161 -13.12 -5.83 15.43
C ALA A 161 -12.10 -5.82 14.29
N GLY A 162 -12.54 -6.01 13.07
CA GLY A 162 -11.70 -6.05 11.88
C GLY A 162 -12.20 -5.15 10.77
N LEU A 163 -11.30 -4.70 9.92
CA LEU A 163 -11.57 -3.99 8.68
C LEU A 163 -11.26 -4.92 7.51
N GLY A 164 -12.20 -5.09 6.59
CA GLY A 164 -11.99 -5.88 5.40
C GLY A 164 -11.04 -5.18 4.44
N LEU A 165 -10.09 -5.94 3.90
CA LEU A 165 -9.22 -5.57 2.79
C LEU A 165 -9.48 -6.56 1.65
N GLU A 166 -10.00 -6.07 0.55
CA GLU A 166 -10.12 -6.79 -0.71
C GLU A 166 -8.92 -6.44 -1.59
N ALA A 167 -8.33 -7.43 -2.24
CA ALA A 167 -7.24 -7.21 -3.16
C ALA A 167 -7.26 -8.17 -4.35
N VAL A 168 -6.80 -7.68 -5.51
CA VAL A 168 -6.52 -8.52 -6.68
C VAL A 168 -5.04 -8.43 -7.00
N VAL A 169 -4.40 -9.57 -7.06
CA VAL A 169 -2.97 -9.70 -7.34
C VAL A 169 -2.73 -10.64 -8.52
N ASP A 170 -1.66 -10.37 -9.25
CA ASP A 170 -1.18 -11.30 -10.27
C ASP A 170 -0.18 -12.32 -9.68
N ASN A 171 0.35 -13.18 -10.54
CA ASN A 171 1.34 -14.21 -10.15
C ASN A 171 2.69 -13.62 -9.68
N ASN A 172 2.96 -12.34 -9.96
CA ASN A 172 4.16 -11.64 -9.48
C ASN A 172 3.90 -10.87 -8.18
N LEU A 173 2.73 -11.07 -7.55
CA LEU A 173 2.26 -10.34 -6.36
C LEU A 173 2.12 -8.84 -6.60
N TRP A 174 1.85 -8.43 -7.86
CA TRP A 174 1.51 -7.05 -8.15
C TRP A 174 0.03 -6.80 -7.87
N PHE A 175 -0.27 -5.76 -7.12
CA PHE A 175 -1.62 -5.37 -6.78
C PHE A 175 -2.24 -4.55 -7.91
N TRP A 176 -3.25 -5.10 -8.57
CA TRP A 176 -4.04 -4.43 -9.59
C TRP A 176 -5.28 -3.73 -9.04
N HIS A 177 -5.74 -4.19 -7.88
CA HIS A 177 -6.84 -3.59 -7.15
C HIS A 177 -6.63 -3.80 -5.66
N ALA A 178 -6.99 -2.79 -4.85
CA ALA A 178 -7.10 -2.91 -3.41
C ALA A 178 -8.18 -1.96 -2.90
N ALA A 179 -9.11 -2.49 -2.11
CA ALA A 179 -10.14 -1.72 -1.44
C ALA A 179 -10.12 -2.06 0.05
N PHE A 180 -10.11 -1.05 0.90
CA PHE A 180 -9.96 -1.21 2.35
C PHE A 180 -11.02 -0.43 3.10
N GLY A 181 -11.46 -0.98 4.25
CA GLY A 181 -12.39 -0.30 5.13
C GLY A 181 -13.78 -0.94 5.20
N PHE A 182 -13.96 -2.10 4.59
CA PHE A 182 -15.21 -2.84 4.68
C PHE A 182 -15.48 -3.30 6.13
N LEU A 183 -16.77 -3.42 6.47
CA LEU A 183 -17.18 -3.86 7.80
C LEU A 183 -16.71 -5.29 8.06
N GLY A 184 -16.13 -5.53 9.23
CA GLY A 184 -15.64 -6.86 9.62
C GLY A 184 -16.73 -7.93 9.77
N THR A 185 -18.01 -7.53 9.84
CA THR A 185 -19.15 -8.44 9.85
C THR A 185 -19.48 -9.02 8.48
N LEU A 186 -19.07 -8.35 7.40
CA LEU A 186 -19.33 -8.82 6.05
C LEU A 186 -18.50 -10.07 5.74
N ASN A 187 -19.10 -11.01 4.99
CA ASN A 187 -18.36 -12.11 4.38
C ASN A 187 -17.71 -11.66 3.06
N ASP A 188 -16.87 -12.52 2.49
CA ASP A 188 -16.09 -12.18 1.30
C ASP A 188 -16.98 -11.89 0.08
N ILE A 189 -18.11 -12.60 -0.06
CA ILE A 189 -19.08 -12.39 -1.14
C ILE A 189 -19.72 -11.01 -1.01
N ASN A 190 -20.17 -10.64 0.19
CA ASN A 190 -20.78 -9.34 0.42
C ASN A 190 -19.79 -8.18 0.23
N ILE A 191 -18.52 -8.38 0.59
CA ILE A 191 -17.46 -7.40 0.34
C ILE A 191 -17.26 -7.24 -1.17
N TRP A 192 -17.18 -8.35 -1.89
CA TRP A 192 -17.08 -8.36 -3.34
C TRP A 192 -18.22 -7.61 -4.02
N GLU A 193 -19.48 -7.89 -3.63
CA GLU A 193 -20.67 -7.21 -4.18
C GLU A 193 -20.68 -5.69 -3.91
N CYS A 194 -20.04 -5.24 -2.83
CA CYS A 194 -19.91 -3.83 -2.48
C CYS A 194 -18.67 -3.18 -3.10
N SER A 195 -17.84 -3.93 -3.82
CA SER A 195 -16.57 -3.42 -4.32
C SER A 195 -16.73 -2.65 -5.62
N SER A 196 -15.91 -1.61 -5.78
CA SER A 196 -15.85 -0.85 -7.03
C SER A 196 -15.34 -1.69 -8.21
N LEU A 197 -14.61 -2.78 -7.92
CA LEU A 197 -14.16 -3.72 -8.95
C LEU A 197 -15.34 -4.50 -9.54
N PHE A 198 -16.24 -4.98 -8.67
CA PHE A 198 -17.45 -5.67 -9.10
C PHE A 198 -18.36 -4.76 -9.95
N GLU A 199 -18.52 -3.51 -9.51
CA GLU A 199 -19.26 -2.50 -10.28
C GLU A 199 -18.63 -2.27 -11.66
N SER A 200 -17.30 -2.12 -11.72
CA SER A 200 -16.58 -1.97 -13.00
C SER A 200 -16.70 -3.20 -13.91
N MET A 201 -16.79 -4.40 -13.33
CA MET A 201 -17.03 -5.63 -14.10
C MET A 201 -18.44 -5.66 -14.71
N ILE A 202 -19.46 -5.35 -13.93
CA ILE A 202 -20.85 -5.32 -14.41
C ILE A 202 -21.02 -4.26 -15.51
N ASN A 203 -20.43 -3.10 -15.32
CA ASN A 203 -20.49 -2.00 -16.28
C ASN A 203 -19.66 -2.25 -17.54
N GLY A 204 -18.90 -3.34 -17.60
CA GLY A 204 -18.05 -3.67 -18.74
C GLY A 204 -16.87 -2.74 -18.95
N GLU A 205 -16.42 -2.08 -17.86
CA GLU A 205 -15.28 -1.16 -17.87
C GLU A 205 -13.93 -1.86 -17.82
N LEU A 206 -13.90 -3.16 -17.48
CA LEU A 206 -12.69 -3.96 -17.51
C LEU A 206 -12.36 -4.42 -18.92
N GLU A 207 -11.07 -4.51 -19.21
CA GLU A 207 -10.61 -5.02 -20.51
C GLU A 207 -11.10 -6.43 -20.75
N LYS A 208 -11.83 -6.61 -21.87
CA LYS A 208 -12.31 -7.92 -22.31
C LYS A 208 -11.17 -8.65 -23.03
N LEU A 209 -10.89 -9.86 -22.59
CA LEU A 209 -10.00 -10.78 -23.28
C LEU A 209 -10.85 -11.73 -24.11
N ASP A 210 -10.63 -11.72 -25.42
CA ASP A 210 -11.21 -12.70 -26.31
C ASP A 210 -10.44 -14.02 -26.15
N PHE A 211 -11.10 -15.04 -25.63
CA PHE A 211 -10.59 -16.41 -25.57
C PHE A 211 -11.72 -17.39 -25.84
N ASP A 212 -11.43 -18.41 -26.64
CA ASP A 212 -12.38 -19.46 -26.92
C ASP A 212 -12.56 -20.34 -25.68
N TYR A 213 -13.79 -20.39 -25.19
CA TYR A 213 -14.18 -21.31 -24.14
C TYR A 213 -14.66 -22.61 -24.79
N VAL A 214 -13.84 -23.64 -24.72
CA VAL A 214 -14.28 -24.99 -25.06
C VAL A 214 -14.92 -25.59 -23.82
N ALA A 215 -16.23 -25.56 -23.73
CA ALA A 215 -16.93 -26.38 -22.75
C ALA A 215 -16.78 -27.84 -23.17
N ASP A 216 -16.01 -28.62 -22.45
CA ASP A 216 -16.08 -30.07 -22.56
C ASP A 216 -17.50 -30.49 -22.18
N ARG A 217 -18.30 -30.84 -23.18
CA ARG A 217 -19.59 -31.49 -22.96
C ARG A 217 -19.26 -32.95 -22.68
N GLU A 218 -19.29 -33.36 -21.43
CA GLU A 218 -19.55 -34.76 -21.10
C GLU A 218 -21.03 -35.11 -21.34
#